data_1b5d0240f2086ed163f4822cdc0c6c97
#
_entry.id   1b5d0240f2086ed163f4822cdc0c6c97
#
_cell.length_a   1.000
_cell.length_b   1.000
_cell.length_c   1.000
_cell.angle_alpha   90.00
_cell.angle_beta   90.00
_cell.angle_gamma   90.00
#
_symmetry.space_group_name_H-M   'P 1'
#
loop_
_entity.id
_entity.type
_entity.pdbx_description
1 polymer ?
#
loop_
_entity_poly.entity_id
_entity_poly.type
_entity_poly.pdbx_seq_one_letter_code
_entity_poly.pdbx_strand_id
1 'polypeptide(L)'
;QLGSDYRIIEEGCGGRTTVFEDEVETGRNGKTFLPTCIASHNPLDLIILMLGTNDLKHRINPTLWDLGKAMEQLLRIIDSFPYAPHYKKPKVLIVSPIHIGDDVESSPFGCFTREAVEKSHHFAEVYGAVAQAHGAYFLDAAQVAHPSREDQLHMDRESHAALADVLEKKVREILG
;
A
#
# COMPACT_ATOMS: atom_id res chain seq x y z
N GLN A 1 2.29 -8.07 18.62
CA GLN A 1 1.03 -7.41 18.95
C GLN A 1 -0.18 -8.32 18.68
N LEU A 2 -0.32 -8.90 17.47
CA LEU A 2 -1.46 -9.79 17.14
C LEU A 2 -1.46 -11.12 17.91
N GLY A 3 -0.32 -11.63 18.36
CA GLY A 3 -0.20 -12.90 19.08
C GLY A 3 -0.09 -14.13 18.19
N SER A 4 -0.09 -15.32 18.81
CA SER A 4 0.17 -16.61 18.13
C SER A 4 -0.96 -17.07 17.21
N ASP A 5 -2.16 -16.49 17.34
CA ASP A 5 -3.33 -16.89 16.55
C ASP A 5 -3.31 -16.30 15.12
N TYR A 6 -2.34 -15.42 14.86
CA TYR A 6 -2.15 -14.78 13.56
C TYR A 6 -0.78 -15.14 12.96
N ARG A 7 -0.80 -15.53 11.71
CA ARG A 7 0.41 -15.67 10.90
C ARG A 7 0.51 -14.47 9.95
N ILE A 8 1.55 -13.66 10.13
CA ILE A 8 1.85 -12.55 9.23
C ILE A 8 2.86 -13.01 8.18
N ILE A 9 2.57 -12.72 6.92
CA ILE A 9 3.47 -12.96 5.79
C ILE A 9 3.86 -11.60 5.24
N GLU A 10 5.15 -11.31 5.35
CA GLU A 10 5.70 -10.02 4.93
C GLU A 10 6.17 -10.11 3.47
N GLU A 11 5.54 -9.32 2.61
CA GLU A 11 5.85 -9.22 1.19
C GLU A 11 6.18 -7.79 0.76
N GLY A 12 6.64 -6.99 1.71
CA GLY A 12 7.15 -5.65 1.46
C GLY A 12 8.39 -5.66 0.59
N CYS A 13 8.45 -4.77 -0.40
CA CYS A 13 9.63 -4.59 -1.25
C CYS A 13 9.88 -3.10 -1.46
N GLY A 14 11.07 -2.64 -1.09
CA GLY A 14 11.48 -1.25 -1.34
C GLY A 14 11.32 -0.90 -2.82
N GLY A 15 10.79 0.28 -3.11
CA GLY A 15 10.58 0.72 -4.49
C GLY A 15 9.34 0.15 -5.19
N ARG A 16 8.55 -0.73 -4.56
CA ARG A 16 7.38 -1.36 -5.20
C ARG A 16 6.32 -0.34 -5.57
N THR A 17 5.90 -0.39 -6.84
CA THR A 17 4.80 0.39 -7.42
C THR A 17 3.48 -0.38 -7.34
N THR A 18 2.37 0.25 -7.67
CA THR A 18 1.07 -0.42 -7.83
C THR A 18 1.04 -1.27 -9.12
N VAL A 19 0.91 -0.63 -10.27
CA VAL A 19 0.78 -1.30 -11.58
C VAL A 19 1.77 -0.77 -12.63
N PHE A 20 2.53 0.27 -12.28
CA PHE A 20 3.44 0.93 -13.20
C PHE A 20 4.81 0.24 -13.20
N GLU A 21 5.43 0.13 -14.38
CA GLU A 21 6.81 -0.30 -14.46
C GLU A 21 7.73 0.84 -14.04
N ASP A 22 8.74 0.50 -13.25
CA ASP A 22 9.87 1.36 -12.99
C ASP A 22 11.04 0.87 -13.84
N GLU A 23 11.29 1.55 -14.96
CA GLU A 23 12.32 1.13 -15.92
C GLU A 23 13.75 1.28 -15.36
N VAL A 24 13.92 2.09 -14.31
CA VAL A 24 15.20 2.27 -13.62
C VAL A 24 15.41 1.22 -12.55
N GLU A 25 14.35 0.87 -11.83
CA GLU A 25 14.36 -0.16 -10.77
C GLU A 25 13.45 -1.32 -11.18
N THR A 26 13.96 -2.24 -11.98
CA THR A 26 13.20 -3.37 -12.53
C THR A 26 12.65 -4.30 -11.44
N GLY A 27 11.53 -4.99 -11.76
CA GLY A 27 10.92 -5.96 -10.85
C GLY A 27 10.14 -5.33 -9.69
N ARG A 28 9.77 -4.07 -9.80
CA ARG A 28 9.02 -3.36 -8.75
C ARG A 28 7.51 -3.33 -8.97
N ASN A 29 7.01 -3.80 -10.11
CA ASN A 29 5.58 -3.77 -10.42
C ASN A 29 4.78 -4.73 -9.55
N GLY A 30 3.94 -4.17 -8.66
CA GLY A 30 3.09 -4.92 -7.74
C GLY A 30 2.03 -5.76 -8.45
N LYS A 31 1.47 -5.27 -9.55
CA LYS A 31 0.50 -6.01 -10.37
C LYS A 31 1.08 -7.30 -10.92
N THR A 32 2.34 -7.28 -11.37
CA THR A 32 3.01 -8.46 -11.90
C THR A 32 3.33 -9.47 -10.78
N PHE A 33 3.67 -8.98 -9.60
CA PHE A 33 4.02 -9.79 -8.43
C PHE A 33 2.81 -10.42 -7.74
N LEU A 34 1.70 -9.70 -7.61
CA LEU A 34 0.55 -10.05 -6.77
C LEU A 34 -0.05 -11.45 -7.05
N PRO A 35 -0.26 -11.89 -8.31
CA PRO A 35 -0.80 -13.23 -8.58
C PRO A 35 0.10 -14.35 -8.05
N THR A 36 1.41 -14.22 -8.24
CA THR A 36 2.39 -15.22 -7.74
C THR A 36 2.43 -15.22 -6.21
N CYS A 37 2.37 -14.04 -5.59
CA CYS A 37 2.30 -13.89 -4.14
C CYS A 37 1.06 -14.60 -3.57
N ILE A 38 -0.12 -14.35 -4.13
CA ILE A 38 -1.36 -15.02 -3.71
C ILE A 38 -1.24 -16.55 -3.90
N ALA A 39 -0.75 -17.00 -5.04
CA ALA A 39 -0.59 -18.44 -5.31
C ALA A 39 0.33 -19.14 -4.31
N SER A 40 1.41 -18.48 -3.90
CA SER A 40 2.42 -19.04 -2.99
C SER A 40 1.96 -19.11 -1.54
N HIS A 41 1.00 -18.25 -1.14
CA HIS A 41 0.63 -18.07 0.27
C HIS A 41 -0.80 -18.50 0.62
N ASN A 42 -1.60 -18.92 -0.36
CA ASN A 42 -2.95 -19.42 -0.07
C ASN A 42 -2.92 -20.64 0.87
N PRO A 43 -3.91 -20.75 1.80
CA PRO A 43 -5.03 -19.83 2.01
C PRO A 43 -4.64 -18.56 2.77
N LEU A 44 -5.29 -17.44 2.40
CA LEU A 44 -5.14 -16.13 3.04
C LEU A 44 -6.49 -15.66 3.58
N ASP A 45 -6.53 -15.13 4.79
CA ASP A 45 -7.74 -14.54 5.38
C ASP A 45 -7.87 -13.04 5.06
N LEU A 46 -6.72 -12.34 4.97
CA LEU A 46 -6.64 -10.91 4.71
C LEU A 46 -5.42 -10.59 3.84
N ILE A 47 -5.60 -9.71 2.88
CA ILE A 47 -4.52 -9.05 2.13
C ILE A 47 -4.52 -7.57 2.50
N ILE A 48 -3.37 -7.06 2.93
CA ILE A 48 -3.16 -5.64 3.22
C ILE A 48 -2.37 -5.05 2.06
N LEU A 49 -2.94 -4.05 1.37
CA LEU A 49 -2.30 -3.32 0.29
C LEU A 49 -1.92 -1.92 0.78
N MET A 50 -0.63 -1.66 0.92
CA MET A 50 -0.08 -0.32 1.21
C MET A 50 0.95 0.02 0.13
N LEU A 51 0.48 0.58 -0.97
CA LEU A 51 1.27 0.92 -2.16
C LEU A 51 0.85 2.31 -2.66
N GLY A 52 1.67 2.91 -3.52
CA GLY A 52 1.36 4.19 -4.17
C GLY A 52 2.48 5.21 -4.05
N THR A 53 3.22 5.23 -2.94
CA THR A 53 4.32 6.19 -2.75
C THR A 53 5.31 6.12 -3.90
N ASN A 54 5.74 4.94 -4.32
CA ASN A 54 6.73 4.77 -5.38
C ASN A 54 6.20 5.09 -6.78
N ASP A 55 4.90 5.13 -6.95
CA ASP A 55 4.25 5.59 -8.19
C ASP A 55 4.46 7.09 -8.41
N LEU A 56 4.66 7.84 -7.32
CA LEU A 56 4.89 9.29 -7.36
C LEU A 56 6.34 9.69 -7.73
N LYS A 57 7.24 8.72 -7.96
CA LYS A 57 8.56 9.03 -8.52
C LYS A 57 8.40 9.82 -9.81
N HIS A 58 9.18 10.89 -9.97
CA HIS A 58 9.09 11.81 -11.12
C HIS A 58 9.03 11.09 -12.49
N ARG A 59 9.75 10.00 -12.63
CA ARG A 59 9.80 9.21 -13.88
C ARG A 59 8.53 8.37 -14.16
N ILE A 60 7.60 8.24 -13.20
CA ILE A 60 6.31 7.55 -13.32
C ILE A 60 5.18 8.58 -13.26
N ASN A 61 5.04 9.24 -12.13
CA ASN A 61 4.22 10.42 -11.87
C ASN A 61 2.78 10.38 -12.45
N PRO A 62 1.96 9.37 -12.12
CA PRO A 62 0.59 9.25 -12.61
C PRO A 62 -0.30 10.37 -12.05
N THR A 63 -1.47 10.56 -12.67
CA THR A 63 -2.52 11.42 -12.11
C THR A 63 -3.19 10.75 -10.90
N LEU A 64 -3.91 11.53 -10.08
CA LEU A 64 -4.71 10.99 -8.98
C LEU A 64 -5.76 9.97 -9.47
N TRP A 65 -6.33 10.22 -10.65
CA TRP A 65 -7.25 9.28 -11.29
C TRP A 65 -6.56 7.95 -11.63
N ASP A 66 -5.33 8.00 -12.19
CA ASP A 66 -4.56 6.80 -12.51
C ASP A 66 -4.20 6.01 -11.25
N LEU A 67 -3.87 6.68 -10.14
CA LEU A 67 -3.62 6.03 -8.84
C LEU A 67 -4.85 5.25 -8.35
N GLY A 68 -6.04 5.84 -8.45
CA GLY A 68 -7.29 5.15 -8.15
C GLY A 68 -7.50 3.93 -9.04
N LYS A 69 -7.29 4.08 -10.36
CA LYS A 69 -7.41 2.97 -11.33
C LYS A 69 -6.38 1.88 -11.11
N ALA A 70 -5.18 2.23 -10.69
CA ALA A 70 -4.13 1.29 -10.35
C ALA A 70 -4.53 0.43 -9.13
N MET A 71 -5.05 1.04 -8.08
CA MET A 71 -5.55 0.31 -6.91
C MET A 71 -6.75 -0.57 -7.26
N GLU A 72 -7.72 -0.07 -8.05
CA GLU A 72 -8.83 -0.90 -8.57
C GLU A 72 -8.32 -2.13 -9.34
N GLN A 73 -7.24 -1.98 -10.12
CA GLN A 73 -6.67 -3.09 -10.87
C GLN A 73 -6.09 -4.17 -9.95
N LEU A 74 -5.42 -3.79 -8.85
CA LEU A 74 -4.96 -4.74 -7.84
C LEU A 74 -6.13 -5.47 -7.17
N LEU A 75 -7.20 -4.77 -6.84
CA LEU A 75 -8.41 -5.40 -6.30
C LEU A 75 -9.03 -6.39 -7.28
N ARG A 76 -9.12 -6.05 -8.56
CA ARG A 76 -9.64 -6.97 -9.60
C ARG A 76 -8.80 -8.23 -9.74
N ILE A 77 -7.49 -8.14 -9.59
CA ILE A 77 -6.60 -9.32 -9.59
C ILE A 77 -6.95 -10.23 -8.41
N ILE A 78 -7.12 -9.68 -7.21
CA ILE A 78 -7.52 -10.45 -6.02
C ILE A 78 -8.89 -11.08 -6.23
N ASP A 79 -9.84 -10.31 -6.77
CA ASP A 79 -11.22 -10.76 -7.00
C ASP A 79 -11.32 -11.89 -8.02
N SER A 80 -10.54 -11.81 -9.10
CA SER A 80 -10.57 -12.76 -10.22
C SER A 80 -9.57 -13.91 -10.08
N PHE A 81 -8.77 -13.93 -9.02
CA PHE A 81 -7.79 -15.00 -8.80
C PHE A 81 -8.52 -16.35 -8.67
N PRO A 82 -8.04 -17.42 -9.32
CA PRO A 82 -8.69 -18.72 -9.30
C PRO A 82 -8.40 -19.49 -7.99
N TYR A 83 -9.02 -19.07 -6.91
CA TYR A 83 -8.90 -19.76 -5.62
C TYR A 83 -9.43 -21.19 -5.72
N ALA A 84 -8.75 -22.13 -5.06
CA ALA A 84 -9.25 -23.49 -4.97
C ALA A 84 -10.65 -23.52 -4.30
N PRO A 85 -11.56 -24.42 -4.68
CA PRO A 85 -12.96 -24.41 -4.21
C PRO A 85 -13.15 -24.44 -2.69
N HIS A 86 -12.15 -24.94 -1.96
CA HIS A 86 -12.16 -25.02 -0.50
C HIS A 86 -11.51 -23.80 0.19
N TYR A 87 -10.93 -22.87 -0.56
CA TYR A 87 -10.37 -21.62 -0.04
C TYR A 87 -11.39 -20.49 -0.15
N LYS A 88 -11.53 -19.72 0.92
CA LYS A 88 -12.28 -18.47 0.87
C LYS A 88 -11.44 -17.39 0.20
N LYS A 89 -12.12 -16.52 -0.54
CA LYS A 89 -11.48 -15.30 -1.04
C LYS A 89 -11.07 -14.43 0.16
N PRO A 90 -9.83 -13.95 0.23
CA PRO A 90 -9.39 -13.11 1.33
C PRO A 90 -10.15 -11.78 1.39
N LYS A 91 -10.34 -11.25 2.58
CA LYS A 91 -10.73 -9.85 2.76
C LYS A 91 -9.58 -8.96 2.33
N VAL A 92 -9.86 -7.72 1.97
CA VAL A 92 -8.82 -6.76 1.55
C VAL A 92 -8.90 -5.52 2.43
N LEU A 93 -7.75 -5.09 2.94
CA LEU A 93 -7.55 -3.81 3.59
C LEU A 93 -6.64 -2.94 2.72
N ILE A 94 -7.16 -1.83 2.24
CA ILE A 94 -6.36 -0.78 1.60
C ILE A 94 -5.87 0.16 2.70
N VAL A 95 -4.56 0.35 2.76
CA VAL A 95 -3.92 1.34 3.62
C VAL A 95 -3.37 2.45 2.73
N SER A 96 -3.91 3.66 2.83
CA SER A 96 -3.28 4.80 2.16
C SER A 96 -1.93 5.08 2.79
N PRO A 97 -0.87 5.31 1.98
CA PRO A 97 0.46 5.62 2.50
C PRO A 97 0.48 6.90 3.35
N ILE A 98 1.54 7.06 4.12
CA ILE A 98 1.86 8.35 4.76
C ILE A 98 2.12 9.43 3.70
N HIS A 99 2.01 10.69 4.10
CA HIS A 99 2.41 11.80 3.24
C HIS A 99 3.92 11.80 3.01
N ILE A 100 4.35 12.32 1.87
CA ILE A 100 5.75 12.61 1.59
C ILE A 100 6.10 13.96 2.23
N GLY A 101 7.26 14.07 2.85
CA GLY A 101 7.69 15.28 3.53
C GLY A 101 8.05 16.41 2.55
N ASP A 102 7.86 17.65 3.00
CA ASP A 102 8.02 18.85 2.17
C ASP A 102 9.43 19.04 1.59
N ASP A 103 10.45 18.53 2.30
CA ASP A 103 11.86 18.70 1.93
C ASP A 103 12.42 17.48 1.16
N VAL A 104 11.57 16.60 0.61
CA VAL A 104 12.00 15.37 -0.05
C VAL A 104 12.95 15.62 -1.24
N GLU A 105 12.79 16.71 -1.97
CA GLU A 105 13.68 17.08 -3.09
C GLU A 105 15.13 17.32 -2.64
N SER A 106 15.32 17.73 -1.39
CA SER A 106 16.65 17.97 -0.79
C SER A 106 17.19 16.73 -0.06
N SER A 107 16.42 15.65 -0.03
CA SER A 107 16.77 14.39 0.61
C SER A 107 17.57 13.48 -0.35
N PRO A 108 18.09 12.33 0.12
CA PRO A 108 18.66 11.31 -0.75
C PRO A 108 17.70 10.74 -1.80
N PHE A 109 16.38 11.04 -1.69
CA PHE A 109 15.33 10.58 -2.58
C PHE A 109 14.86 11.64 -3.58
N GLY A 110 15.80 12.35 -4.21
CA GLY A 110 15.52 13.40 -5.22
C GLY A 110 14.79 12.93 -6.49
N CYS A 111 14.37 11.66 -6.54
CA CYS A 111 13.42 11.18 -7.56
C CYS A 111 11.96 11.52 -7.23
N PHE A 112 11.66 12.08 -6.06
CA PHE A 112 10.37 12.64 -5.69
C PHE A 112 10.44 14.16 -5.73
N THR A 113 9.41 14.80 -6.26
CA THR A 113 9.33 16.24 -6.45
C THR A 113 8.25 16.86 -5.58
N ARG A 114 8.16 18.18 -5.55
CA ARG A 114 7.05 18.91 -4.90
C ARG A 114 5.67 18.41 -5.34
N GLU A 115 5.51 18.05 -6.60
CA GLU A 115 4.26 17.47 -7.11
C GLU A 115 3.93 16.12 -6.43
N ALA A 116 4.95 15.31 -6.13
CA ALA A 116 4.76 14.07 -5.38
C ALA A 116 4.27 14.34 -3.95
N VAL A 117 4.81 15.36 -3.29
CA VAL A 117 4.33 15.81 -1.97
C VAL A 117 2.85 16.15 -2.03
N GLU A 118 2.47 17.02 -2.97
CA GLU A 118 1.07 17.46 -3.13
C GLU A 118 0.13 16.29 -3.41
N LYS A 119 0.51 15.39 -4.33
CA LYS A 119 -0.29 14.20 -4.64
C LYS A 119 -0.42 13.25 -3.44
N SER A 120 0.62 13.12 -2.60
CA SER A 120 0.59 12.24 -1.44
C SER A 120 -0.51 12.61 -0.42
N HIS A 121 -0.87 13.88 -0.34
CA HIS A 121 -1.96 14.36 0.52
C HIS A 121 -3.36 13.92 0.06
N HIS A 122 -3.49 13.43 -1.16
CA HIS A 122 -4.76 12.96 -1.72
C HIS A 122 -4.94 11.45 -1.68
N PHE A 123 -3.96 10.68 -1.20
CA PHE A 123 -4.07 9.22 -1.15
C PHE A 123 -5.31 8.75 -0.39
N ALA A 124 -5.60 9.34 0.78
CA ALA A 124 -6.73 8.92 1.60
C ALA A 124 -8.07 9.11 0.89
N GLU A 125 -8.26 10.24 0.21
CA GLU A 125 -9.46 10.53 -0.59
C GLU A 125 -9.62 9.51 -1.72
N VAL A 126 -8.57 9.34 -2.54
CA VAL A 126 -8.60 8.47 -3.71
C VAL A 126 -8.80 7.00 -3.31
N TYR A 127 -8.04 6.50 -2.35
CA TYR A 127 -8.09 5.10 -1.94
C TYR A 127 -9.30 4.77 -1.09
N GLY A 128 -9.78 5.72 -0.29
CA GLY A 128 -11.05 5.59 0.45
C GLY A 128 -12.24 5.43 -0.48
N ALA A 129 -12.29 6.21 -1.56
CA ALA A 129 -13.33 6.08 -2.59
C ALA A 129 -13.26 4.72 -3.31
N VAL A 130 -12.06 4.24 -3.64
CA VAL A 130 -11.86 2.91 -4.23
C VAL A 130 -12.29 1.81 -3.27
N ALA A 131 -11.89 1.88 -2.01
CA ALA A 131 -12.27 0.90 -0.99
C ALA A 131 -13.79 0.81 -0.84
N GLN A 132 -14.47 1.95 -0.74
CA GLN A 132 -15.92 2.02 -0.66
C GLN A 132 -16.61 1.39 -1.89
N ALA A 133 -16.14 1.73 -3.09
CA ALA A 133 -16.71 1.23 -4.34
C ALA A 133 -16.56 -0.29 -4.52
N HIS A 134 -15.52 -0.89 -3.96
CA HIS A 134 -15.19 -2.31 -4.08
C HIS A 134 -15.48 -3.14 -2.83
N GLY A 135 -16.04 -2.55 -1.77
CA GLY A 135 -16.32 -3.25 -0.52
C GLY A 135 -15.07 -3.72 0.22
N ALA A 136 -13.94 -3.05 0.01
CA ALA A 136 -12.72 -3.28 0.75
C ALA A 136 -12.70 -2.46 2.05
N TYR A 137 -11.95 -2.92 3.05
CA TYR A 137 -11.69 -2.15 4.24
C TYR A 137 -10.65 -1.05 3.94
N PHE A 138 -10.68 0.03 4.72
CA PHE A 138 -9.79 1.17 4.52
C PHE A 138 -9.17 1.64 5.83
N LEU A 139 -7.92 2.10 5.75
CA LEU A 139 -7.17 2.77 6.81
C LEU A 139 -6.30 3.86 6.19
N ASP A 140 -6.29 5.05 6.79
CA ASP A 140 -5.39 6.12 6.42
C ASP A 140 -4.18 6.14 7.37
N ALA A 141 -3.00 5.76 6.86
CA ALA A 141 -1.77 5.74 7.65
C ALA A 141 -1.31 7.15 8.06
N ALA A 142 -1.61 8.17 7.26
CA ALA A 142 -1.20 9.54 7.53
C ALA A 142 -1.88 10.16 8.76
N GLN A 143 -2.93 9.53 9.29
CA GLN A 143 -3.57 9.97 10.54
C GLN A 143 -2.72 9.70 11.78
N VAL A 144 -1.78 8.76 11.71
CA VAL A 144 -1.02 8.31 12.89
C VAL A 144 0.48 8.23 12.66
N ALA A 145 0.93 8.29 11.40
CA ALA A 145 2.33 8.12 11.05
C ALA A 145 2.78 9.22 10.07
N HIS A 146 4.05 9.58 10.17
CA HIS A 146 4.66 10.66 9.41
C HIS A 146 6.01 10.23 8.82
N PRO A 147 6.50 10.91 7.77
CA PRO A 147 7.83 10.67 7.24
C PRO A 147 8.90 11.10 8.26
N SER A 148 10.03 10.41 8.27
CA SER A 148 11.16 10.80 9.08
C SER A 148 11.73 12.15 8.63
N ARG A 149 12.37 12.85 9.55
CA ARG A 149 13.08 14.08 9.22
C ARG A 149 14.37 13.84 8.44
N GLU A 150 14.89 12.61 8.49
CA GLU A 150 16.14 12.26 7.83
C GLU A 150 16.01 12.17 6.32
N ASP A 151 14.91 11.59 5.84
CA ASP A 151 14.74 11.30 4.41
C ASP A 151 13.41 11.78 3.81
N GLN A 152 12.49 12.28 4.63
CA GLN A 152 11.22 12.86 4.18
C GLN A 152 10.29 11.86 3.44
N LEU A 153 10.59 10.56 3.49
CA LEU A 153 9.89 9.54 2.73
C LEU A 153 9.50 8.32 3.59
N HIS A 154 10.43 7.77 4.35
CA HIS A 154 10.20 6.59 5.18
C HIS A 154 9.79 6.98 6.60
N MET A 155 9.03 6.11 7.24
CA MET A 155 8.63 6.27 8.63
C MET A 155 9.83 6.06 9.57
N ASP A 156 9.89 6.85 10.63
CA ASP A 156 10.76 6.56 11.77
C ASP A 156 10.18 5.44 12.66
N ARG A 157 10.93 5.08 13.71
CA ARG A 157 10.52 4.02 14.63
C ARG A 157 9.20 4.31 15.33
N GLU A 158 8.96 5.56 15.68
CA GLU A 158 7.74 5.97 16.40
C GLU A 158 6.52 5.88 15.51
N SER A 159 6.62 6.36 14.28
CA SER A 159 5.57 6.24 13.25
C SER A 159 5.27 4.79 12.88
N HIS A 160 6.31 3.93 12.78
CA HIS A 160 6.11 2.49 12.59
C HIS A 160 5.33 1.85 13.75
N ALA A 161 5.64 2.21 14.99
CA ALA A 161 4.93 1.69 16.16
C ALA A 161 3.47 2.15 16.19
N ALA A 162 3.22 3.44 15.93
CA ALA A 162 1.88 4.01 15.91
C ALA A 162 1.01 3.36 14.81
N LEU A 163 1.55 3.18 13.61
CA LEU A 163 0.85 2.49 12.53
C LEU A 163 0.57 1.03 12.87
N ALA A 164 1.53 0.33 13.50
CA ALA A 164 1.35 -1.06 13.92
C ALA A 164 0.21 -1.23 14.92
N ASP A 165 0.06 -0.29 15.88
CA ASP A 165 -1.02 -0.31 16.87
C ASP A 165 -2.42 -0.14 16.23
N VAL A 166 -2.52 0.71 15.23
CA VAL A 166 -3.78 0.94 14.51
C VAL A 166 -4.09 -0.22 13.58
N LEU A 167 -3.08 -0.76 12.90
CA LEU A 167 -3.23 -1.96 12.06
C LEU A 167 -3.66 -3.17 12.87
N GLU A 168 -3.09 -3.39 14.06
CA GLU A 168 -3.53 -4.48 14.94
C GLU A 168 -5.03 -4.41 15.24
N LYS A 169 -5.51 -3.23 15.66
CA LYS A 169 -6.93 -3.00 15.95
C LYS A 169 -7.81 -3.27 14.72
N LYS A 170 -7.36 -2.76 13.56
CA LYS A 170 -8.09 -2.94 12.30
C LYS A 170 -8.12 -4.39 11.83
N VAL A 171 -7.04 -5.13 11.97
CA VAL A 171 -7.00 -6.57 11.65
C VAL A 171 -7.94 -7.35 12.54
N ARG A 172 -7.98 -7.09 13.85
CA ARG A 172 -8.92 -7.73 14.77
C ARG A 172 -10.39 -7.38 14.47
N GLU A 173 -10.68 -6.12 14.12
CA GLU A 173 -12.02 -5.71 13.64
C GLU A 173 -12.45 -6.50 12.40
N ILE A 174 -11.52 -6.72 11.47
CA ILE A 174 -11.80 -7.39 10.20
C ILE A 174 -11.96 -8.91 10.38
N LEU A 175 -11.11 -9.54 11.17
CA LEU A 175 -11.03 -11.00 11.26
C LEU A 175 -11.77 -11.58 12.46
N GLY A 176 -12.00 -10.80 13.51
CA GLY A 176 -12.69 -11.20 14.74
C GLY A 176 -11.68 -11.53 15.82
#